data_bd85f0b44c24d1e34f0114dd6931279f
#
_entry.id   bd85f0b44c24d1e34f0114dd6931279f
#
_cell.length_a   1.000
_cell.length_b   1.000
_cell.length_c   1.000
_cell.angle_alpha   90.00
_cell.angle_beta   90.00
_cell.angle_gamma   90.00
#
_symmetry.space_group_name_H-M   'P 1'
#
loop_
_entity.id
_entity.type
_entity.pdbx_description
1 polymer ?
#
loop_
_entity_poly.entity_id
_entity_poly.type
_entity_poly.pdbx_seq_one_letter_code
_entity_poly.pdbx_strand_id
1 'polypeptide(L)'
;MTITDQPATERATIDVDIACVGFGPATGGFLTTLSRQLLNDDGTPAIESKAAPGLPLQVICYERADDIGFGVSGVVTRARGIRASFPDLDPAQIPMAAAVANEKVVYLLDPVGASRRSRALRAGDRCLRMFGKILGVAHDAFELPYTPSFLHKKDGLVLSIGQFNQWVGSQLMSSGAVQIWPGMPVDHALIEDGKVLGVRLVDQGVDRQGNPEPGFTAGMDIRAALTVIGDGPVGAVSHDLDSRLGTPPGNEVREWALGMKFVIELRPEVDLAPGTVFHTFGFPEPEIFGFFYVHPGGVASVGIFVPSWFDCPTRTVYRYLQHYIQHPYLWRYLEGGKLRSWGAKSLQESGKRGEPFLVGDGYARIGESSGSTNVLTGSGVDEAWTSGVQLAEGVLELLRAGKSFTRENLAQAYEAQRRASWLEREARIAEKSRDGFQRGVVTGLIGMAVTAFTKGRLSLGSHPARPGERIVSPDQFYRGKLGPPQIASIQHQCNVGGTSLHDSLMDACGWPAIAHDGSLLVSHQDVLLMGGKVQAPAGYADHVRFRDLEVCGQCGTKLCVEMCSGQAITRSLEGPPNFDREKCVFCGACMWNCPESVEGRPNLQFRAGAGGLHSAEN
;
A
#
# COMPACT_ATOMS: atom_id res chain seq x y z
N MET A 1 24.11 -31.79 4.32
CA MET A 1 25.25 -31.06 3.75
C MET A 1 25.69 -30.05 4.79
N THR A 2 26.86 -30.24 5.35
CA THR A 2 27.48 -29.38 6.36
C THR A 2 27.66 -27.97 5.77
N ILE A 3 27.12 -26.98 6.46
CA ILE A 3 27.35 -25.56 6.17
C ILE A 3 28.85 -25.35 6.39
N THR A 4 29.60 -25.21 5.30
CA THR A 4 30.98 -24.73 5.35
C THR A 4 30.91 -23.28 5.80
N ASP A 5 31.60 -22.97 6.90
CA ASP A 5 31.91 -21.61 7.35
C ASP A 5 32.54 -20.83 6.18
N GLN A 6 31.72 -20.09 5.47
CA GLN A 6 32.26 -19.06 4.57
C GLN A 6 32.86 -17.97 5.48
N PRO A 7 34.08 -17.48 5.18
CA PRO A 7 34.67 -16.39 5.93
C PRO A 7 33.69 -15.21 5.94
N ALA A 8 33.50 -14.61 7.12
CA ALA A 8 32.61 -13.47 7.26
C ALA A 8 32.99 -12.40 6.21
N THR A 9 32.11 -12.12 5.29
CA THR A 9 32.34 -11.13 4.23
C THR A 9 32.62 -9.78 4.90
N GLU A 10 33.79 -9.21 4.70
CA GLU A 10 34.11 -7.88 5.19
C GLU A 10 33.20 -6.86 4.49
N ARG A 11 32.50 -6.03 5.27
CA ARG A 11 31.55 -5.04 4.79
C ARG A 11 32.05 -3.64 5.09
N ALA A 12 31.98 -2.76 4.09
CA ALA A 12 32.22 -1.35 4.32
C ALA A 12 31.17 -0.80 5.30
N THR A 13 31.61 0.08 6.20
CA THR A 13 30.76 0.71 7.21
C THR A 13 30.78 2.22 7.02
N ILE A 14 29.62 2.85 7.13
CA ILE A 14 29.46 4.30 7.14
C ILE A 14 28.70 4.67 8.42
N ASP A 15 29.23 5.67 9.15
CA ASP A 15 28.57 6.22 10.33
C ASP A 15 27.80 7.49 9.95
N VAL A 16 26.53 7.56 10.40
CA VAL A 16 25.64 8.72 10.23
C VAL A 16 24.91 9.00 11.54
N ASP A 17 24.35 10.19 11.71
CA ASP A 17 23.54 10.47 12.89
C ASP A 17 22.15 9.85 12.77
N ILE A 18 21.52 9.98 11.59
CA ILE A 18 20.18 9.49 11.31
C ILE A 18 20.14 8.77 9.95
N ALA A 19 19.69 7.53 9.94
CA ALA A 19 19.38 6.76 8.73
C ALA A 19 17.86 6.61 8.58
N CYS A 20 17.29 7.03 7.44
CA CYS A 20 15.89 6.84 7.11
C CYS A 20 15.73 5.73 6.08
N VAL A 21 14.72 4.88 6.24
CA VAL A 21 14.38 3.78 5.33
C VAL A 21 13.09 4.07 4.61
N GLY A 22 13.16 4.27 3.29
CA GLY A 22 12.05 4.59 2.41
C GLY A 22 11.68 6.08 2.39
N PHE A 23 11.50 6.63 1.17
CA PHE A 23 11.11 8.02 0.95
C PHE A 23 9.64 8.10 0.51
N GLY A 24 8.73 8.02 1.49
CA GLY A 24 7.30 8.26 1.33
C GLY A 24 6.84 9.55 2.02
N PRO A 25 5.53 9.84 2.05
CA PRO A 25 5.00 11.03 2.70
C PRO A 25 5.41 11.19 4.16
N ALA A 26 5.56 10.09 4.91
CA ALA A 26 6.00 10.14 6.30
C ALA A 26 7.43 10.65 6.44
N THR A 27 8.36 10.06 5.67
CA THR A 27 9.76 10.51 5.65
C THR A 27 9.87 11.91 5.05
N GLY A 28 9.03 12.25 4.07
CA GLY A 28 8.92 13.62 3.53
C GLY A 28 8.57 14.62 4.64
N GLY A 29 7.56 14.34 5.47
CA GLY A 29 7.19 15.17 6.61
C GLY A 29 8.29 15.27 7.67
N PHE A 30 8.95 14.15 7.97
CA PHE A 30 10.09 14.10 8.90
C PHE A 30 11.25 14.96 8.41
N LEU A 31 11.72 14.73 7.20
CA LEU A 31 12.88 15.44 6.64
C LEU A 31 12.59 16.93 6.38
N THR A 32 11.37 17.27 5.93
CA THR A 32 10.97 18.68 5.75
C THR A 32 10.99 19.45 7.05
N THR A 33 10.52 18.85 8.15
CA THR A 33 10.52 19.50 9.46
C THR A 33 11.93 19.57 10.03
N LEU A 34 12.70 18.51 9.91
CA LEU A 34 14.06 18.41 10.44
C LEU A 34 15.00 19.37 9.71
N SER A 35 15.03 19.35 8.36
CA SER A 35 15.98 20.09 7.54
C SER A 35 15.97 21.61 7.80
N ARG A 36 14.79 22.17 8.10
CA ARG A 36 14.62 23.60 8.41
C ARG A 36 15.33 24.06 9.69
N GLN A 37 15.81 23.12 10.50
CA GLN A 37 16.41 23.36 11.82
C GLN A 37 17.86 22.87 11.92
N LEU A 38 18.45 22.39 10.81
CA LEU A 38 19.80 21.84 10.81
C LEU A 38 20.89 22.88 10.51
N LEU A 39 20.52 23.94 9.79
CA LEU A 39 21.42 25.03 9.40
C LEU A 39 20.89 26.36 9.91
N ASN A 40 21.80 27.24 10.31
CA ASN A 40 21.53 28.63 10.58
C ASN A 40 21.40 29.43 9.28
N ASP A 41 20.92 30.67 9.33
CA ASP A 41 20.74 31.53 8.17
C ASP A 41 22.06 31.83 7.42
N ASP A 42 23.19 31.74 8.10
CA ASP A 42 24.54 31.90 7.54
C ASP A 42 25.13 30.59 6.96
N GLY A 43 24.33 29.49 6.98
CA GLY A 43 24.74 28.16 6.48
C GLY A 43 25.61 27.39 7.46
N THR A 44 25.89 27.89 8.66
CA THR A 44 26.60 27.14 9.70
C THR A 44 25.70 26.08 10.34
N PRO A 45 26.26 24.98 10.88
CA PRO A 45 25.50 23.96 11.56
C PRO A 45 24.73 24.53 12.77
N ALA A 46 23.42 24.40 12.81
CA ALA A 46 22.62 24.65 14.00
C ALA A 46 22.67 23.47 14.97
N ILE A 47 22.89 22.27 14.43
CA ILE A 47 23.09 21.02 15.18
C ILE A 47 24.30 20.32 14.57
N GLU A 48 25.32 20.10 15.38
CA GLU A 48 26.57 19.46 14.96
C GLU A 48 26.42 17.94 14.95
N SER A 49 27.01 17.30 13.95
CA SER A 49 27.07 15.85 13.81
C SER A 49 27.96 15.20 14.90
N LYS A 50 27.49 14.08 15.45
CA LYS A 50 28.33 13.22 16.29
C LYS A 50 29.09 12.19 15.47
N ALA A 51 28.56 11.77 14.34
CA ALA A 51 29.20 10.86 13.41
C ALA A 51 30.36 11.53 12.65
N ALA A 52 30.23 12.83 12.35
CA ALA A 52 31.24 13.63 11.63
C ALA A 52 31.42 15.00 12.30
N PRO A 53 32.21 15.10 13.40
CA PRO A 53 32.41 16.34 14.15
C PRO A 53 32.86 17.51 13.27
N GLY A 54 32.28 18.69 13.50
CA GLY A 54 32.51 19.89 12.69
C GLY A 54 31.64 20.03 11.44
N LEU A 55 30.82 19.01 11.13
CA LEU A 55 29.83 19.05 10.04
C LEU A 55 28.39 19.16 10.59
N PRO A 56 27.43 19.59 9.77
CA PRO A 56 26.00 19.50 10.10
C PRO A 56 25.58 18.07 10.37
N LEU A 57 24.49 17.91 11.12
CA LEU A 57 23.91 16.58 11.40
C LEU A 57 23.79 15.74 10.11
N GLN A 58 24.39 14.54 10.11
CA GLN A 58 24.43 13.66 8.94
C GLN A 58 23.12 12.85 8.87
N VAL A 59 22.25 13.20 7.91
CA VAL A 59 20.94 12.57 7.71
C VAL A 59 20.87 12.00 6.31
N ILE A 60 20.75 10.67 6.18
CA ILE A 60 20.66 9.98 4.90
C ILE A 60 19.36 9.17 4.83
N CYS A 61 18.64 9.32 3.74
CA CYS A 61 17.46 8.51 3.42
C CYS A 61 17.77 7.55 2.28
N TYR A 62 17.56 6.27 2.51
CA TYR A 62 17.73 5.20 1.52
C TYR A 62 16.37 4.86 0.91
N GLU A 63 16.24 5.03 -0.40
CA GLU A 63 15.04 4.66 -1.16
C GLU A 63 15.36 3.46 -2.06
N ARG A 64 14.47 2.47 -2.03
CA ARG A 64 14.61 1.24 -2.82
C ARG A 64 14.44 1.47 -4.32
N ALA A 65 13.51 2.32 -4.70
CA ALA A 65 13.20 2.62 -6.09
C ALA A 65 14.33 3.41 -6.75
N ASP A 66 14.46 3.27 -8.07
CA ASP A 66 15.52 3.91 -8.86
C ASP A 66 15.40 5.43 -8.87
N ASP A 67 14.23 5.97 -8.55
CA ASP A 67 14.04 7.41 -8.37
C ASP A 67 12.97 7.68 -7.29
N ILE A 68 12.95 8.92 -6.78
CA ILE A 68 11.97 9.40 -5.81
C ILE A 68 10.57 9.35 -6.43
N GLY A 69 9.60 8.83 -5.68
CA GLY A 69 8.21 8.82 -6.10
C GLY A 69 7.81 7.66 -7.01
N PHE A 70 8.72 6.77 -7.34
CA PHE A 70 8.41 5.54 -8.10
C PHE A 70 7.62 4.56 -7.24
N GLY A 71 6.34 4.81 -7.08
CA GLY A 71 5.40 4.00 -6.29
C GLY A 71 3.97 4.16 -6.77
N VAL A 72 3.07 3.35 -6.21
CA VAL A 72 1.63 3.45 -6.54
C VAL A 72 1.01 4.63 -5.80
N SER A 73 0.33 5.48 -6.51
CA SER A 73 -0.25 6.72 -5.99
C SER A 73 -1.64 7.03 -6.58
N GLY A 74 -2.14 8.22 -6.33
CA GLY A 74 -3.48 8.66 -6.65
C GLY A 74 -4.34 8.63 -5.41
N VAL A 75 -4.39 9.75 -4.71
CA VAL A 75 -5.09 9.87 -3.42
C VAL A 75 -5.89 11.15 -3.36
N VAL A 76 -6.88 11.13 -2.48
CA VAL A 76 -7.53 12.33 -1.95
C VAL A 76 -7.25 12.42 -0.45
N THR A 77 -6.77 13.55 0.01
CA THR A 77 -6.40 13.77 1.41
C THR A 77 -6.95 15.10 1.94
N ARG A 78 -7.20 15.19 3.24
CA ARG A 78 -7.51 16.47 3.89
C ARG A 78 -6.32 17.39 3.96
N ALA A 79 -5.11 16.85 3.82
CA ALA A 79 -3.84 17.57 3.79
C ALA A 79 -3.58 18.48 5.00
N ARG A 80 -4.08 18.16 6.19
CA ARG A 80 -3.92 18.97 7.41
C ARG A 80 -2.46 19.11 7.82
N GLY A 81 -1.74 18.00 7.88
CA GLY A 81 -0.32 17.98 8.21
C GLY A 81 0.53 18.60 7.12
N ILE A 82 0.21 18.35 5.85
CA ILE A 82 0.90 18.93 4.70
C ILE A 82 0.74 20.45 4.73
N ARG A 83 -0.48 20.98 4.89
CA ARG A 83 -0.74 22.42 4.96
C ARG A 83 -0.13 23.07 6.20
N ALA A 84 -0.04 22.36 7.32
CA ALA A 84 0.67 22.86 8.50
C ALA A 84 2.17 23.02 8.24
N SER A 85 2.77 22.12 7.44
CA SER A 85 4.17 22.24 7.03
C SER A 85 4.40 23.28 5.93
N PHE A 86 3.39 23.52 5.08
CA PHE A 86 3.41 24.46 3.97
C PHE A 86 2.14 25.34 3.99
N PRO A 87 2.09 26.39 4.86
CA PRO A 87 0.88 27.20 5.03
C PRO A 87 0.40 27.89 3.75
N ASP A 88 1.34 28.32 2.91
CA ASP A 88 1.07 29.05 1.66
C ASP A 88 1.05 28.11 0.44
N LEU A 89 0.82 26.80 0.64
CA LEU A 89 0.83 25.83 -0.45
C LEU A 89 -0.24 26.11 -1.49
N ASP A 90 0.19 26.45 -2.69
CA ASP A 90 -0.62 26.43 -3.89
C ASP A 90 -0.53 25.04 -4.54
N PRO A 91 -1.65 24.30 -4.67
CA PRO A 91 -1.65 23.00 -5.34
C PRO A 91 -1.04 23.01 -6.74
N ALA A 92 -1.11 24.13 -7.46
CA ALA A 92 -0.54 24.27 -8.80
C ALA A 92 0.99 24.14 -8.84
N GLN A 93 1.68 24.29 -7.72
CA GLN A 93 3.12 24.07 -7.60
C GLN A 93 3.50 22.58 -7.63
N ILE A 94 2.55 21.71 -7.36
CA ILE A 94 2.76 20.26 -7.34
C ILE A 94 2.17 19.66 -8.62
N PRO A 95 2.97 18.98 -9.45
CA PRO A 95 2.45 18.33 -10.65
C PRO A 95 1.30 17.37 -10.31
N MET A 96 0.28 17.35 -11.13
CA MET A 96 -0.93 16.51 -10.95
C MET A 96 -1.70 16.76 -9.64
N ALA A 97 -1.49 17.88 -8.95
CA ALA A 97 -2.27 18.23 -7.76
C ALA A 97 -3.42 19.19 -8.09
N ALA A 98 -4.52 19.03 -7.37
CA ALA A 98 -5.66 19.94 -7.41
C ALA A 98 -6.32 20.06 -6.04
N ALA A 99 -6.90 21.20 -5.73
CA ALA A 99 -7.83 21.32 -4.60
C ALA A 99 -9.09 20.49 -4.88
N VAL A 100 -9.65 19.84 -3.84
CA VAL A 100 -10.92 19.10 -3.97
C VAL A 100 -12.03 20.06 -4.35
N ALA A 101 -12.62 19.87 -5.54
CA ALA A 101 -13.69 20.72 -6.10
C ALA A 101 -15.08 20.10 -5.88
N ASN A 102 -15.23 18.84 -6.31
CA ASN A 102 -16.50 18.11 -6.21
C ASN A 102 -16.22 16.74 -5.59
N GLU A 103 -17.02 16.36 -4.60
CA GLU A 103 -16.89 15.06 -3.94
C GLU A 103 -18.25 14.36 -3.89
N LYS A 104 -18.31 13.15 -4.42
CA LYS A 104 -19.53 12.34 -4.48
C LYS A 104 -19.30 10.94 -3.97
N VAL A 105 -20.31 10.36 -3.35
CA VAL A 105 -20.37 8.94 -3.02
C VAL A 105 -21.41 8.29 -3.92
N VAL A 106 -21.02 7.25 -4.63
CA VAL A 106 -21.85 6.65 -5.70
C VAL A 106 -22.00 5.15 -5.46
N TYR A 107 -23.22 4.69 -5.33
CA TYR A 107 -23.56 3.28 -5.33
C TYR A 107 -23.73 2.78 -6.76
N LEU A 108 -22.93 1.83 -7.17
CA LEU A 108 -22.95 1.23 -8.50
C LEU A 108 -23.82 -0.03 -8.46
N LEU A 109 -24.87 -0.05 -9.26
CA LEU A 109 -25.73 -1.21 -9.49
C LEU A 109 -24.98 -2.21 -10.40
N ASP A 110 -25.37 -3.48 -10.37
CA ASP A 110 -24.79 -4.48 -11.26
C ASP A 110 -25.43 -4.44 -12.66
N PRO A 111 -24.75 -3.90 -13.69
CA PRO A 111 -25.32 -3.82 -15.04
C PRO A 111 -25.25 -5.15 -15.79
N VAL A 112 -24.42 -6.10 -15.29
CA VAL A 112 -24.12 -7.37 -15.95
C VAL A 112 -24.97 -8.52 -15.40
N GLY A 113 -25.32 -8.47 -14.12
CA GLY A 113 -26.00 -9.57 -13.42
C GLY A 113 -25.07 -10.69 -12.95
N ALA A 114 -23.75 -10.52 -13.09
CA ALA A 114 -22.74 -11.53 -12.75
C ALA A 114 -22.22 -11.41 -11.30
N SER A 115 -22.34 -10.24 -10.68
CA SER A 115 -21.90 -9.95 -9.31
C SER A 115 -22.57 -10.86 -8.27
N ARG A 116 -21.81 -11.26 -7.23
CA ARG A 116 -22.30 -12.08 -6.11
C ARG A 116 -23.06 -11.23 -5.09
N ARG A 117 -24.32 -10.93 -5.36
CA ARG A 117 -25.17 -10.12 -4.48
C ARG A 117 -26.08 -10.96 -3.59
N SER A 118 -26.19 -10.58 -2.32
CA SER A 118 -27.17 -11.16 -1.41
C SER A 118 -28.61 -10.91 -1.89
N ARG A 119 -29.59 -11.72 -1.40
CA ARG A 119 -31.01 -11.50 -1.74
C ARG A 119 -31.47 -10.10 -1.35
N ALA A 120 -31.00 -9.56 -0.23
CA ALA A 120 -31.33 -8.22 0.26
C ALA A 120 -30.80 -7.13 -0.68
N LEU A 121 -29.53 -7.24 -1.11
CA LEU A 121 -28.95 -6.29 -2.08
C LEU A 121 -29.67 -6.34 -3.42
N ARG A 122 -30.00 -7.54 -3.93
CA ARG A 122 -30.77 -7.68 -5.18
C ARG A 122 -32.18 -7.08 -5.08
N ALA A 123 -32.83 -7.19 -3.94
CA ALA A 123 -34.12 -6.54 -3.69
C ALA A 123 -33.97 -5.01 -3.67
N GLY A 124 -32.96 -4.50 -2.97
CA GLY A 124 -32.63 -3.08 -2.96
C GLY A 124 -32.35 -2.53 -4.36
N ASP A 125 -31.55 -3.23 -5.16
CA ASP A 125 -31.24 -2.84 -6.54
C ASP A 125 -32.48 -2.77 -7.43
N ARG A 126 -33.40 -3.73 -7.27
CA ARG A 126 -34.70 -3.71 -7.99
C ARG A 126 -35.53 -2.50 -7.58
N CYS A 127 -35.60 -2.19 -6.29
CA CYS A 127 -36.29 -1.00 -5.80
C CYS A 127 -35.67 0.29 -6.37
N LEU A 128 -34.32 0.39 -6.33
CA LEU A 128 -33.61 1.54 -6.89
C LEU A 128 -33.91 1.70 -8.39
N ARG A 129 -33.90 0.62 -9.16
CA ARG A 129 -34.23 0.66 -10.59
C ARG A 129 -35.72 1.01 -10.85
N MET A 130 -36.64 0.44 -10.07
CA MET A 130 -38.08 0.68 -10.21
C MET A 130 -38.42 2.14 -9.91
N PHE A 131 -37.84 2.73 -8.90
CA PHE A 131 -38.06 4.13 -8.54
C PHE A 131 -36.99 5.07 -9.11
N GLY A 132 -36.16 4.59 -10.02
CA GLY A 132 -34.95 5.26 -10.50
C GLY A 132 -35.19 6.68 -11.02
N LYS A 133 -36.25 6.91 -11.77
CA LYS A 133 -36.59 8.25 -12.25
C LYS A 133 -36.89 9.25 -11.13
N ILE A 134 -37.45 8.79 -10.02
CA ILE A 134 -37.77 9.64 -8.85
C ILE A 134 -36.54 9.83 -7.98
N LEU A 135 -35.71 8.78 -7.85
CA LEU A 135 -34.52 8.77 -6.98
C LEU A 135 -33.26 9.31 -7.67
N GLY A 136 -33.31 9.67 -8.95
CA GLY A 136 -32.14 10.15 -9.69
C GLY A 136 -31.13 9.05 -10.05
N VAL A 137 -31.59 7.79 -10.18
CA VAL A 137 -30.75 6.70 -10.69
C VAL A 137 -30.50 6.89 -12.17
N ALA A 138 -29.24 7.02 -12.56
CA ALA A 138 -28.84 7.16 -13.96
C ALA A 138 -27.58 6.31 -14.22
N HIS A 139 -27.48 5.77 -15.45
CA HIS A 139 -26.31 4.95 -15.84
C HIS A 139 -26.02 3.79 -14.86
N ASP A 140 -27.06 3.10 -14.38
CA ASP A 140 -26.96 2.04 -13.37
C ASP A 140 -26.23 2.47 -12.07
N ALA A 141 -26.36 3.74 -11.67
CA ALA A 141 -25.76 4.26 -10.45
C ALA A 141 -26.71 5.17 -9.68
N PHE A 142 -26.54 5.18 -8.36
CA PHE A 142 -27.24 6.08 -7.45
C PHE A 142 -26.21 6.97 -6.74
N GLU A 143 -26.23 8.27 -7.06
CA GLU A 143 -25.43 9.25 -6.33
C GLU A 143 -26.10 9.53 -4.98
N LEU A 144 -25.37 9.33 -3.88
CA LEU A 144 -25.89 9.66 -2.57
C LEU A 144 -26.09 11.19 -2.47
N PRO A 145 -27.18 11.65 -1.85
CA PRO A 145 -27.48 13.09 -1.77
C PRO A 145 -26.52 13.86 -0.86
N TYR A 146 -25.63 13.17 -0.15
CA TYR A 146 -24.61 13.76 0.70
C TYR A 146 -23.37 12.86 0.80
N THR A 147 -22.21 13.46 1.03
CA THR A 147 -21.00 12.74 1.38
C THR A 147 -20.91 12.61 2.91
N PRO A 148 -20.84 11.39 3.47
CA PRO A 148 -20.68 11.21 4.92
C PRO A 148 -19.48 11.97 5.45
N SER A 149 -19.61 12.63 6.60
CA SER A 149 -18.59 13.52 7.16
C SER A 149 -17.23 12.85 7.38
N PHE A 150 -17.20 11.54 7.64
CA PHE A 150 -15.96 10.80 7.80
C PHE A 150 -15.22 10.57 6.46
N LEU A 151 -15.92 10.54 5.33
CA LEU A 151 -15.31 10.47 4.00
C LEU A 151 -14.93 11.84 3.44
N HIS A 152 -15.63 12.89 3.87
CA HIS A 152 -15.53 14.21 3.27
C HIS A 152 -14.10 14.79 3.34
N LYS A 153 -13.58 15.23 2.19
CA LYS A 153 -12.23 15.80 1.98
C LYS A 153 -12.29 17.28 1.56
N LYS A 154 -13.35 18.00 1.95
CA LYS A 154 -13.47 19.44 1.68
C LYS A 154 -12.18 20.18 2.06
N ASP A 155 -11.77 21.12 1.26
CA ASP A 155 -10.54 21.90 1.39
C ASP A 155 -9.25 21.04 1.33
N GLY A 156 -9.38 19.78 0.96
CA GLY A 156 -8.28 18.84 0.77
C GLY A 156 -7.65 18.91 -0.62
N LEU A 157 -6.79 17.93 -0.89
CA LEU A 157 -6.06 17.82 -2.14
C LEU A 157 -6.29 16.47 -2.80
N VAL A 158 -6.44 16.49 -4.12
CA VAL A 158 -6.20 15.34 -4.99
C VAL A 158 -4.73 15.38 -5.38
N LEU A 159 -4.01 14.29 -5.18
CA LEU A 159 -2.57 14.20 -5.41
C LEU A 159 -2.19 12.93 -6.17
N SER A 160 -1.16 13.02 -7.03
CA SER A 160 -0.27 11.90 -7.30
C SER A 160 0.81 11.90 -6.21
N ILE A 161 0.90 10.83 -5.41
CA ILE A 161 1.90 10.74 -4.33
C ILE A 161 3.31 10.75 -4.92
N GLY A 162 3.51 10.12 -6.08
CA GLY A 162 4.79 10.12 -6.76
C GLY A 162 5.27 11.54 -7.10
N GLN A 163 4.39 12.32 -7.72
CA GLN A 163 4.67 13.72 -8.07
C GLN A 163 4.86 14.58 -6.81
N PHE A 164 4.05 14.36 -5.78
CA PHE A 164 4.20 15.05 -4.50
C PHE A 164 5.55 14.73 -3.84
N ASN A 165 5.95 13.45 -3.81
CA ASN A 165 7.23 13.04 -3.23
C ASN A 165 8.41 13.63 -4.02
N GLN A 166 8.34 13.67 -5.37
CA GLN A 166 9.37 14.34 -6.19
C GLN A 166 9.46 15.82 -5.89
N TRP A 167 8.31 16.50 -5.76
CA TRP A 167 8.29 17.92 -5.40
C TRP A 167 8.91 18.18 -4.02
N VAL A 168 8.58 17.37 -3.00
CA VAL A 168 9.19 17.45 -1.67
C VAL A 168 10.67 17.13 -1.73
N GLY A 169 11.05 16.04 -2.40
CA GLY A 169 12.44 15.60 -2.53
C GLY A 169 13.33 16.63 -3.21
N SER A 170 12.83 17.31 -4.25
CA SER A 170 13.58 18.38 -4.93
C SER A 170 13.88 19.54 -4.01
N GLN A 171 12.94 19.96 -3.15
CA GLN A 171 13.17 21.02 -2.17
C GLN A 171 14.19 20.60 -1.10
N LEU A 172 14.10 19.36 -0.61
CA LEU A 172 15.03 18.81 0.37
C LEU A 172 16.45 18.73 -0.17
N MET A 173 16.63 18.20 -1.38
CA MET A 173 17.95 18.12 -2.03
C MET A 173 18.53 19.51 -2.32
N SER A 174 17.70 20.46 -2.71
CA SER A 174 18.13 21.83 -2.96
C SER A 174 18.60 22.55 -1.68
N SER A 175 18.10 22.14 -0.50
CA SER A 175 18.53 22.72 0.78
C SER A 175 19.94 22.29 1.20
N GLY A 176 20.44 21.17 0.68
CA GLY A 176 21.72 20.57 1.07
C GLY A 176 21.80 20.04 2.50
N ALA A 177 20.72 20.15 3.28
CA ALA A 177 20.71 19.78 4.70
C ALA A 177 20.52 18.27 4.94
N VAL A 178 20.00 17.54 3.96
CA VAL A 178 19.75 16.09 4.03
C VAL A 178 20.09 15.44 2.69
N GLN A 179 20.40 14.14 2.73
CA GLN A 179 20.71 13.36 1.53
C GLN A 179 19.63 12.32 1.29
N ILE A 180 19.20 12.16 0.04
CA ILE A 180 18.27 11.10 -0.38
C ILE A 180 18.98 10.28 -1.46
N TRP A 181 19.08 8.97 -1.24
CA TRP A 181 19.79 8.03 -2.11
C TRP A 181 18.79 7.03 -2.72
N PRO A 182 18.27 7.30 -3.93
CA PRO A 182 17.47 6.33 -4.68
C PRO A 182 18.33 5.14 -5.15
N GLY A 183 17.70 4.02 -5.48
CA GLY A 183 18.36 2.80 -5.94
C GLY A 183 19.16 2.07 -4.86
N MET A 184 18.96 2.40 -3.57
CA MET A 184 19.70 1.85 -2.45
C MET A 184 18.77 1.07 -1.51
N PRO A 185 18.37 -0.16 -1.86
CA PRO A 185 17.47 -0.97 -1.04
C PRO A 185 18.13 -1.39 0.26
N VAL A 186 17.39 -1.27 1.36
CA VAL A 186 17.80 -1.72 2.69
C VAL A 186 17.32 -3.14 2.92
N ASP A 187 18.19 -4.05 3.30
CA ASP A 187 17.87 -5.46 3.54
C ASP A 187 17.23 -5.68 4.91
N HIS A 188 17.92 -5.26 5.98
CA HIS A 188 17.45 -5.44 7.35
C HIS A 188 18.09 -4.45 8.33
N ALA A 189 17.57 -4.43 9.56
CA ALA A 189 18.14 -3.65 10.66
C ALA A 189 19.36 -4.36 11.29
N LEU A 190 20.40 -3.61 11.62
CA LEU A 190 21.51 -4.07 12.46
C LEU A 190 21.06 -4.02 13.91
N ILE A 191 20.94 -5.18 14.56
CA ILE A 191 20.43 -5.29 15.93
C ILE A 191 21.44 -6.05 16.79
N GLU A 192 21.87 -5.42 17.88
CA GLU A 192 22.71 -6.01 18.93
C GLU A 192 22.04 -5.77 20.29
N ASP A 193 21.91 -6.80 21.10
CA ASP A 193 21.29 -6.75 22.43
C ASP A 193 19.91 -6.03 22.48
N GLY A 194 19.10 -6.23 21.45
CA GLY A 194 17.77 -5.60 21.33
C GLY A 194 17.78 -4.13 20.88
N LYS A 195 18.96 -3.54 20.67
CA LYS A 195 19.14 -2.19 20.18
C LYS A 195 19.39 -2.18 18.68
N VAL A 196 18.73 -1.28 17.95
CA VAL A 196 18.99 -1.00 16.54
C VAL A 196 20.18 -0.03 16.46
N LEU A 197 21.22 -0.45 15.73
CA LEU A 197 22.44 0.32 15.51
C LEU A 197 22.56 0.90 14.11
N GLY A 198 21.53 0.70 13.28
CA GLY A 198 21.52 1.12 11.88
C GLY A 198 20.89 0.09 10.97
N VAL A 199 21.32 0.08 9.72
CA VAL A 199 20.76 -0.80 8.68
C VAL A 199 21.86 -1.39 7.79
N ARG A 200 21.56 -2.53 7.15
CA ARG A 200 22.39 -3.13 6.10
C ARG A 200 21.73 -2.94 4.74
N LEU A 201 22.50 -2.50 3.77
CA LEU A 201 22.07 -2.45 2.38
C LEU A 201 22.12 -3.83 1.74
N VAL A 202 21.34 -4.03 0.68
CA VAL A 202 21.28 -5.30 -0.04
C VAL A 202 22.59 -5.58 -0.78
N ASP A 203 23.03 -6.84 -0.78
CA ASP A 203 24.18 -7.31 -1.53
C ASP A 203 23.91 -7.21 -3.05
N GLN A 204 24.95 -6.88 -3.82
CA GLN A 204 24.92 -6.78 -5.28
C GLN A 204 25.85 -7.80 -5.93
N GLY A 205 25.65 -8.10 -7.21
CA GLY A 205 26.42 -9.11 -7.90
C GLY A 205 26.12 -10.52 -7.38
N VAL A 206 24.85 -10.80 -7.13
CA VAL A 206 24.34 -12.11 -6.70
C VAL A 206 23.35 -12.68 -7.71
N ASP A 207 23.23 -14.01 -7.74
CA ASP A 207 22.20 -14.69 -8.48
C ASP A 207 20.79 -14.47 -7.85
N ARG A 208 19.75 -15.02 -8.48
CA ARG A 208 18.36 -14.92 -7.99
C ARG A 208 18.16 -15.55 -6.62
N GLN A 209 18.97 -16.51 -6.23
CA GLN A 209 18.98 -17.20 -4.94
C GLN A 209 19.76 -16.43 -3.88
N GLY A 210 20.61 -15.47 -4.29
CA GLY A 210 21.46 -14.66 -3.43
C GLY A 210 22.88 -15.22 -3.26
N ASN A 211 23.29 -16.16 -4.12
CA ASN A 211 24.67 -16.65 -4.13
C ASN A 211 25.57 -15.65 -4.88
N PRO A 212 26.79 -15.37 -4.36
CA PRO A 212 27.74 -14.48 -5.03
C PRO A 212 28.07 -14.91 -6.46
N GLU A 213 28.08 -13.95 -7.38
CA GLU A 213 28.53 -14.08 -8.78
C GLU A 213 29.80 -13.25 -9.03
N PRO A 214 30.47 -13.40 -10.18
CA PRO A 214 31.55 -12.49 -10.56
C PRO A 214 31.11 -11.03 -10.53
N GLY A 215 31.80 -10.20 -9.74
CA GLY A 215 31.40 -8.81 -9.48
C GLY A 215 30.60 -8.62 -8.19
N PHE A 216 30.53 -9.62 -7.33
CA PHE A 216 29.91 -9.52 -6.00
C PHE A 216 30.45 -8.32 -5.22
N THR A 217 29.52 -7.52 -4.69
CA THR A 217 29.81 -6.42 -3.78
C THR A 217 28.89 -6.56 -2.57
N ALA A 218 29.48 -6.70 -1.41
CA ALA A 218 28.75 -6.79 -0.15
C ALA A 218 28.01 -5.48 0.14
N GLY A 219 26.77 -5.57 0.54
CA GLY A 219 25.99 -4.41 1.01
C GLY A 219 26.65 -3.77 2.23
N MET A 220 26.71 -2.45 2.24
CA MET A 220 27.32 -1.68 3.31
C MET A 220 26.50 -1.75 4.61
N ASP A 221 27.17 -1.67 5.73
CA ASP A 221 26.57 -1.43 7.04
C ASP A 221 26.53 0.09 7.32
N ILE A 222 25.34 0.60 7.47
CA ILE A 222 25.09 2.01 7.81
C ILE A 222 24.81 2.07 9.31
N ARG A 223 25.77 2.53 10.08
CA ARG A 223 25.59 2.73 11.53
C ARG A 223 24.96 4.08 11.78
N ALA A 224 23.91 4.11 12.59
CA ALA A 224 23.17 5.31 12.90
C ALA A 224 22.80 5.38 14.39
N ALA A 225 22.85 6.59 14.95
CA ALA A 225 22.35 6.82 16.30
C ALA A 225 20.82 6.65 16.36
N LEU A 226 20.10 7.00 15.27
CA LEU A 226 18.66 6.79 15.09
C LEU A 226 18.38 6.21 13.71
N THR A 227 17.60 5.13 13.66
CA THR A 227 17.03 4.57 12.43
C THR A 227 15.56 4.90 12.34
N VAL A 228 15.16 5.67 11.32
CA VAL A 228 13.76 6.06 11.05
C VAL A 228 13.17 5.10 10.02
N ILE A 229 12.15 4.34 10.41
CA ILE A 229 11.52 3.32 9.57
C ILE A 229 10.25 3.89 8.95
N GLY A 230 10.32 4.17 7.66
CA GLY A 230 9.23 4.70 6.83
C GLY A 230 8.99 3.87 5.56
N ASP A 231 9.28 2.57 5.59
CA ASP A 231 9.29 1.64 4.46
C ASP A 231 7.90 1.15 4.02
N GLY A 232 6.84 1.69 4.61
CA GLY A 232 5.46 1.48 4.19
C GLY A 232 4.85 0.15 4.63
N PRO A 233 3.69 -0.25 4.03
CA PRO A 233 2.87 -1.36 4.55
C PRO A 233 3.48 -2.75 4.38
N VAL A 234 4.34 -2.93 3.39
CA VAL A 234 5.03 -4.20 3.08
C VAL A 234 6.54 -4.05 3.19
N GLY A 235 6.99 -3.16 4.07
CA GLY A 235 8.39 -2.85 4.28
C GLY A 235 9.18 -4.03 4.85
N ALA A 236 10.34 -4.33 4.28
CA ALA A 236 11.17 -5.46 4.69
C ALA A 236 11.76 -5.24 6.08
N VAL A 237 12.21 -4.02 6.38
CA VAL A 237 12.81 -3.66 7.67
C VAL A 237 11.76 -3.66 8.77
N SER A 238 10.55 -3.14 8.51
CA SER A 238 9.43 -3.20 9.46
C SER A 238 9.10 -4.63 9.86
N HIS A 239 8.98 -5.53 8.87
CA HIS A 239 8.69 -6.94 9.13
C HIS A 239 9.85 -7.67 9.82
N ASP A 240 11.10 -7.32 9.51
CA ASP A 240 12.27 -7.85 10.20
C ASP A 240 12.27 -7.45 11.70
N LEU A 241 11.99 -6.18 12.00
CA LEU A 241 11.84 -5.70 13.37
C LEU A 241 10.74 -6.42 14.14
N ASP A 242 9.53 -6.57 13.54
CA ASP A 242 8.43 -7.29 14.16
C ASP A 242 8.78 -8.74 14.46
N SER A 243 9.53 -9.37 13.56
CA SER A 243 9.92 -10.77 13.71
C SER A 243 11.03 -10.97 14.78
N ARG A 244 11.87 -9.98 15.01
CA ARG A 244 13.05 -10.07 15.91
C ARG A 244 12.80 -9.42 17.27
N LEU A 245 12.05 -8.34 17.32
CA LEU A 245 11.76 -7.58 18.54
C LEU A 245 10.32 -7.76 19.03
N GLY A 246 9.47 -8.43 18.25
CA GLY A 246 8.07 -8.67 18.57
C GLY A 246 7.17 -7.46 18.30
N THR A 247 5.90 -7.63 18.64
CA THR A 247 4.84 -6.60 18.54
C THR A 247 4.14 -6.43 19.89
N PRO A 248 3.43 -5.32 20.12
CA PRO A 248 2.66 -5.16 21.35
C PRO A 248 1.67 -6.32 21.54
N PRO A 249 1.51 -6.84 22.77
CA PRO A 249 0.60 -7.94 23.04
C PRO A 249 -0.83 -7.64 22.55
N GLY A 250 -1.40 -8.56 21.77
CA GLY A 250 -2.73 -8.42 21.19
C GLY A 250 -2.82 -7.61 19.89
N ASN A 251 -1.75 -6.95 19.47
CA ASN A 251 -1.70 -6.26 18.19
C ASN A 251 -1.19 -7.19 17.10
N GLU A 252 -1.97 -7.28 16.03
CA GLU A 252 -1.63 -8.07 14.84
C GLU A 252 -2.30 -7.46 13.61
N VAL A 253 -1.56 -7.37 12.50
CA VAL A 253 -2.14 -6.92 11.23
C VAL A 253 -2.96 -8.05 10.62
N ARG A 254 -4.29 -7.98 10.77
CA ARG A 254 -5.24 -9.01 10.28
C ARG A 254 -6.13 -8.53 9.15
N GLU A 255 -6.09 -7.24 8.83
CA GLU A 255 -6.88 -6.68 7.75
C GLU A 255 -6.00 -5.92 6.77
N TRP A 256 -6.25 -6.20 5.51
CA TRP A 256 -5.53 -5.65 4.37
C TRP A 256 -6.52 -5.28 3.26
N ALA A 257 -6.11 -4.39 2.40
CA ALA A 257 -6.73 -4.20 1.10
C ALA A 257 -5.64 -4.22 0.02
N LEU A 258 -5.96 -4.84 -1.11
CA LEU A 258 -5.14 -4.73 -2.31
C LEU A 258 -5.75 -3.67 -3.21
N GLY A 259 -5.08 -2.54 -3.32
CA GLY A 259 -5.43 -1.47 -4.25
C GLY A 259 -4.79 -1.72 -5.62
N MET A 260 -5.56 -1.50 -6.69
CA MET A 260 -5.05 -1.41 -8.04
C MET A 260 -5.70 -0.23 -8.74
N LYS A 261 -4.92 0.52 -9.50
CA LYS A 261 -5.40 1.69 -10.23
C LYS A 261 -4.80 1.80 -11.62
N PHE A 262 -5.51 2.53 -12.46
CA PHE A 262 -5.07 3.06 -13.74
C PHE A 262 -4.91 4.57 -13.65
N VAL A 263 -3.93 5.12 -14.36
CA VAL A 263 -3.82 6.53 -14.72
C VAL A 263 -4.28 6.65 -16.16
N ILE A 264 -5.33 7.40 -16.38
CA ILE A 264 -6.03 7.45 -17.67
C ILE A 264 -6.02 8.89 -18.18
N GLU A 265 -5.58 9.09 -19.39
CA GLU A 265 -5.77 10.34 -20.13
C GLU A 265 -7.20 10.35 -20.66
N LEU A 266 -7.97 11.32 -20.23
CA LEU A 266 -9.37 11.49 -20.63
C LEU A 266 -9.44 12.19 -21.99
N ARG A 267 -10.53 11.95 -22.72
CA ARG A 267 -10.79 12.70 -23.95
C ARG A 267 -11.02 14.18 -23.65
N PRO A 268 -10.62 15.09 -24.56
CA PRO A 268 -10.77 16.53 -24.36
C PRO A 268 -12.20 17.01 -24.10
N GLU A 269 -13.19 16.25 -24.58
CA GLU A 269 -14.63 16.58 -24.47
C GLU A 269 -15.21 16.23 -23.09
N VAL A 270 -14.43 15.54 -22.24
CA VAL A 270 -14.89 15.16 -20.89
C VAL A 270 -14.86 16.37 -19.98
N ASP A 271 -16.04 16.88 -19.65
CA ASP A 271 -16.22 18.03 -18.74
C ASP A 271 -16.20 17.56 -17.28
N LEU A 272 -15.02 17.32 -16.76
CA LEU A 272 -14.77 17.06 -15.33
C LEU A 272 -13.68 18.00 -14.82
N ALA A 273 -14.05 18.85 -13.87
CA ALA A 273 -13.11 19.77 -13.25
C ALA A 273 -11.99 19.01 -12.50
N PRO A 274 -10.73 19.47 -12.57
CA PRO A 274 -9.67 19.01 -11.68
C PRO A 274 -10.11 19.08 -10.21
N GLY A 275 -9.75 18.08 -9.40
CA GLY A 275 -10.24 17.98 -8.03
C GLY A 275 -11.60 17.30 -7.88
N THR A 276 -12.21 16.79 -8.96
CA THR A 276 -13.39 15.94 -8.86
C THR A 276 -13.02 14.58 -8.25
N VAL A 277 -13.82 14.14 -7.26
CA VAL A 277 -13.62 12.91 -6.48
C VAL A 277 -14.90 12.10 -6.47
N PHE A 278 -14.85 10.85 -6.94
CA PHE A 278 -15.92 9.89 -6.74
C PHE A 278 -15.42 8.77 -5.83
N HIS A 279 -16.15 8.53 -4.74
CA HIS A 279 -16.04 7.33 -3.93
C HIS A 279 -17.12 6.37 -4.37
N THR A 280 -16.78 5.18 -4.82
CA THR A 280 -17.76 4.24 -5.36
C THR A 280 -17.76 2.93 -4.58
N PHE A 281 -18.90 2.25 -4.58
CA PHE A 281 -19.06 0.91 -4.00
C PHE A 281 -20.22 0.19 -4.67
N GLY A 282 -20.26 -1.13 -4.53
CA GLY A 282 -21.38 -1.94 -5.05
C GLY A 282 -21.03 -2.76 -6.29
N PHE A 283 -20.09 -2.36 -7.12
CA PHE A 283 -19.66 -3.07 -8.34
C PHE A 283 -18.13 -2.92 -8.51
N PRO A 284 -17.40 -3.96 -9.00
CA PRO A 284 -17.84 -5.25 -9.60
C PRO A 284 -18.49 -6.24 -8.63
N GLU A 285 -17.95 -6.34 -7.39
CA GLU A 285 -18.58 -7.08 -6.30
C GLU A 285 -18.94 -6.10 -5.18
N PRO A 286 -19.98 -6.38 -4.37
CA PRO A 286 -20.42 -5.45 -3.31
C PRO A 286 -19.33 -5.11 -2.30
N GLU A 287 -18.38 -6.00 -2.12
CA GLU A 287 -17.25 -5.90 -1.20
C GLU A 287 -16.13 -4.99 -1.73
N ILE A 288 -16.10 -4.72 -3.04
CA ILE A 288 -15.05 -3.96 -3.70
C ILE A 288 -15.41 -2.47 -3.70
N PHE A 289 -14.56 -1.65 -3.10
CA PHE A 289 -14.66 -0.20 -3.14
C PHE A 289 -13.84 0.36 -4.29
N GLY A 290 -14.33 1.45 -4.90
CA GLY A 290 -13.63 2.10 -5.99
C GLY A 290 -13.48 3.60 -5.78
N PHE A 291 -12.64 4.19 -6.60
CA PHE A 291 -12.39 5.62 -6.62
C PHE A 291 -12.12 6.14 -8.03
N PHE A 292 -12.37 7.43 -8.20
CA PHE A 292 -12.11 8.18 -9.43
C PHE A 292 -11.67 9.59 -9.03
N TYR A 293 -10.44 9.97 -9.33
CA TYR A 293 -9.86 11.27 -8.98
C TYR A 293 -9.38 11.97 -10.24
N VAL A 294 -9.82 13.22 -10.46
CA VAL A 294 -9.45 14.01 -11.63
C VAL A 294 -8.29 14.95 -11.27
N HIS A 295 -7.21 14.82 -12.02
CA HIS A 295 -6.03 15.67 -11.97
C HIS A 295 -6.09 16.78 -13.01
N PRO A 296 -5.27 17.84 -12.91
CA PRO A 296 -5.06 18.80 -13.99
C PRO A 296 -4.62 18.12 -15.30
N GLY A 297 -4.92 18.76 -16.43
CA GLY A 297 -4.49 18.28 -17.75
C GLY A 297 -5.32 17.11 -18.31
N GLY A 298 -6.55 16.90 -17.83
CA GLY A 298 -7.41 15.85 -18.36
C GLY A 298 -6.95 14.43 -18.00
N VAL A 299 -6.32 14.26 -16.85
CA VAL A 299 -5.85 12.96 -16.36
C VAL A 299 -6.69 12.51 -15.17
N ALA A 300 -7.02 11.23 -15.11
CA ALA A 300 -7.73 10.63 -13.98
C ALA A 300 -6.98 9.43 -13.39
N SER A 301 -6.96 9.35 -12.06
CA SER A 301 -6.60 8.13 -11.32
C SER A 301 -7.89 7.37 -11.00
N VAL A 302 -8.02 6.16 -11.51
CA VAL A 302 -9.21 5.31 -11.36
C VAL A 302 -8.81 3.94 -10.84
N GLY A 303 -9.43 3.50 -9.76
CA GLY A 303 -9.00 2.25 -9.16
C GLY A 303 -10.01 1.62 -8.22
N ILE A 304 -9.65 0.44 -7.74
CA ILE A 304 -10.44 -0.35 -6.78
C ILE A 304 -9.57 -0.81 -5.62
N PHE A 305 -10.22 -1.07 -4.49
CA PHE A 305 -9.67 -1.75 -3.34
C PHE A 305 -10.39 -3.07 -3.13
N VAL A 306 -9.63 -4.17 -3.16
CA VAL A 306 -10.14 -5.51 -2.86
C VAL A 306 -9.71 -5.86 -1.44
N PRO A 307 -10.64 -5.83 -0.47
CA PRO A 307 -10.29 -6.02 0.94
C PRO A 307 -10.07 -7.48 1.29
N SER A 308 -9.30 -7.74 2.34
CA SER A 308 -9.02 -9.09 2.83
C SER A 308 -10.24 -9.83 3.38
N TRP A 309 -11.30 -9.11 3.74
CA TRP A 309 -12.58 -9.71 4.14
C TRP A 309 -13.48 -10.14 2.97
N PHE A 310 -13.11 -9.85 1.72
CA PHE A 310 -13.71 -10.47 0.54
C PHE A 310 -13.18 -11.89 0.41
N ASP A 311 -14.02 -12.88 0.65
CA ASP A 311 -13.66 -14.28 0.84
C ASP A 311 -13.41 -15.08 -0.46
N CYS A 312 -13.28 -14.40 -1.59
CA CYS A 312 -13.03 -15.02 -2.89
C CYS A 312 -11.67 -15.74 -2.92
N PRO A 313 -11.62 -17.02 -3.31
CA PRO A 313 -10.37 -17.79 -3.36
C PRO A 313 -9.45 -17.44 -4.54
N THR A 314 -9.94 -16.68 -5.51
CA THR A 314 -9.25 -16.32 -6.76
C THR A 314 -9.43 -14.83 -7.06
N ARG A 315 -9.05 -13.96 -6.13
CA ARG A 315 -9.34 -12.52 -6.23
C ARG A 315 -8.21 -11.69 -6.85
N THR A 316 -7.74 -12.05 -8.04
CA THR A 316 -6.88 -11.18 -8.82
C THR A 316 -7.62 -9.90 -9.22
N VAL A 317 -6.96 -8.75 -9.02
CA VAL A 317 -7.69 -7.46 -9.10
C VAL A 317 -7.80 -6.89 -10.50
N TYR A 318 -6.95 -7.31 -11.45
CA TYR A 318 -6.86 -6.68 -12.76
C TYR A 318 -8.17 -6.75 -13.55
N ARG A 319 -8.76 -7.94 -13.65
CA ARG A 319 -10.03 -8.11 -14.37
C ARG A 319 -11.21 -7.42 -13.67
N TYR A 320 -11.23 -7.41 -12.35
CA TYR A 320 -12.22 -6.61 -11.61
C TYR A 320 -12.10 -5.12 -11.93
N LEU A 321 -10.87 -4.59 -12.02
CA LEU A 321 -10.65 -3.20 -12.39
C LEU A 321 -11.12 -2.92 -13.82
N GLN A 322 -10.88 -3.83 -14.78
CA GLN A 322 -11.38 -3.67 -16.15
C GLN A 322 -12.90 -3.66 -16.21
N HIS A 323 -13.59 -4.52 -15.47
CA HIS A 323 -15.07 -4.45 -15.38
C HIS A 323 -15.54 -3.18 -14.69
N TYR A 324 -14.83 -2.74 -13.63
CA TYR A 324 -15.16 -1.52 -12.91
C TYR A 324 -15.15 -0.29 -13.82
N ILE A 325 -14.09 -0.10 -14.61
CA ILE A 325 -14.00 1.06 -15.50
C ILE A 325 -15.03 1.03 -16.63
N GLN A 326 -15.51 -0.16 -17.03
CA GLN A 326 -16.58 -0.34 -18.02
C GLN A 326 -17.99 -0.17 -17.43
N HIS A 327 -18.15 0.11 -16.14
CA HIS A 327 -19.47 0.39 -15.57
C HIS A 327 -20.08 1.62 -16.26
N PRO A 328 -21.36 1.62 -16.69
CA PRO A 328 -21.96 2.71 -17.48
C PRO A 328 -21.79 4.10 -16.88
N TYR A 329 -21.81 4.21 -15.55
CA TYR A 329 -21.58 5.48 -14.84
C TYR A 329 -20.16 6.02 -15.02
N LEU A 330 -19.16 5.16 -15.06
CA LEU A 330 -17.76 5.54 -15.22
C LEU A 330 -17.36 5.60 -16.69
N TRP A 331 -17.86 4.65 -17.48
CA TRP A 331 -17.51 4.51 -18.89
C TRP A 331 -17.82 5.76 -19.71
N ARG A 332 -18.91 6.45 -19.40
CA ARG A 332 -19.26 7.73 -20.04
C ARG A 332 -18.14 8.79 -20.00
N TYR A 333 -17.27 8.72 -19.00
CA TYR A 333 -16.12 9.60 -18.87
C TYR A 333 -14.82 8.97 -19.42
N LEU A 334 -14.75 7.64 -19.42
CA LEU A 334 -13.52 6.91 -19.72
C LEU A 334 -13.44 6.37 -21.14
N GLU A 335 -14.58 6.15 -21.80
CA GLU A 335 -14.64 5.66 -23.18
C GLU A 335 -13.79 6.51 -24.12
N GLY A 336 -12.90 5.83 -24.90
CA GLY A 336 -11.94 6.49 -25.80
C GLY A 336 -10.78 7.20 -25.10
N GLY A 337 -10.65 7.04 -23.79
CA GLY A 337 -9.46 7.46 -23.05
C GLY A 337 -8.25 6.55 -23.32
N LYS A 338 -7.09 6.93 -22.81
CA LYS A 338 -5.84 6.19 -22.98
C LYS A 338 -5.22 5.85 -21.64
N LEU A 339 -4.84 4.59 -21.45
CA LEU A 339 -4.08 4.16 -20.28
C LEU A 339 -2.65 4.70 -20.39
N ARG A 340 -2.23 5.49 -19.38
CA ARG A 340 -0.86 6.04 -19.28
C ARG A 340 0.04 5.15 -18.44
N SER A 341 -0.46 4.72 -17.29
CA SER A 341 0.26 3.88 -16.36
C SER A 341 -0.71 3.15 -15.42
N TRP A 342 -0.21 2.21 -14.66
CA TRP A 342 -0.97 1.44 -13.69
C TRP A 342 -0.09 0.97 -12.53
N GLY A 343 -0.71 0.56 -11.44
CA GLY A 343 0.02 0.00 -10.32
C GLY A 343 -0.90 -0.68 -9.31
N ALA A 344 -0.29 -1.54 -8.49
CA ALA A 344 -0.98 -2.21 -7.41
C ALA A 344 -0.16 -2.14 -6.11
N LYS A 345 -0.83 -1.99 -4.97
CA LYS A 345 -0.19 -1.96 -3.65
C LYS A 345 -1.14 -2.45 -2.57
N SER A 346 -0.60 -3.23 -1.64
CA SER A 346 -1.31 -3.59 -0.41
C SER A 346 -1.31 -2.42 0.57
N LEU A 347 -2.39 -2.27 1.30
CA LEU A 347 -2.59 -1.31 2.38
C LEU A 347 -2.96 -2.07 3.65
N GLN A 348 -2.44 -1.66 4.79
CA GLN A 348 -2.83 -2.21 6.08
C GLN A 348 -4.16 -1.59 6.52
N GLU A 349 -5.17 -2.42 6.79
CA GLU A 349 -6.49 -1.98 7.24
C GLU A 349 -6.82 -2.39 8.69
N SER A 350 -5.83 -2.80 9.47
CA SER A 350 -6.02 -3.11 10.89
C SER A 350 -6.01 -1.87 11.79
N GLY A 351 -5.49 -0.75 11.29
CA GLY A 351 -5.41 0.49 12.06
C GLY A 351 -4.74 0.28 13.42
N LYS A 352 -5.33 0.79 14.48
CA LYS A 352 -4.81 0.72 15.85
C LYS A 352 -4.53 -0.70 16.35
N ARG A 353 -5.29 -1.69 15.91
CA ARG A 353 -5.09 -3.10 16.30
C ARG A 353 -3.88 -3.77 15.64
N GLY A 354 -3.37 -3.19 14.57
CA GLY A 354 -2.15 -3.65 13.90
C GLY A 354 -0.93 -2.78 14.22
N GLU A 355 -1.04 -1.81 15.13
CA GLU A 355 0.04 -0.90 15.46
C GLU A 355 1.21 -1.66 16.12
N PRO A 356 2.44 -1.60 15.54
CA PRO A 356 3.62 -2.20 16.14
C PRO A 356 4.17 -1.34 17.29
N PHE A 357 5.30 -1.75 17.89
CA PHE A 357 6.07 -0.84 18.73
C PHE A 357 6.53 0.35 17.89
N LEU A 358 6.10 1.56 18.29
CA LEU A 358 6.43 2.79 17.56
C LEU A 358 7.89 3.19 17.71
N VAL A 359 8.49 2.87 18.86
CA VAL A 359 9.84 3.22 19.21
C VAL A 359 10.54 2.07 19.94
N GLY A 360 11.86 2.04 19.83
CA GLY A 360 12.76 1.18 20.60
C GLY A 360 14.13 1.84 20.72
N ASP A 361 15.08 1.14 21.30
CA ASP A 361 16.43 1.66 21.40
C ASP A 361 17.05 1.80 20.00
N GLY A 362 17.34 3.04 19.61
CA GLY A 362 17.94 3.39 18.32
C GLY A 362 16.99 3.37 17.12
N TYR A 363 15.66 3.20 17.28
CA TYR A 363 14.75 3.30 16.16
C TYR A 363 13.39 3.95 16.49
N ALA A 364 12.76 4.49 15.44
CA ALA A 364 11.38 4.95 15.47
C ALA A 364 10.66 4.63 14.14
N ARG A 365 9.35 4.36 14.19
CA ARG A 365 8.51 4.06 13.03
C ARG A 365 7.57 5.22 12.73
N ILE A 366 7.39 5.51 11.45
CA ILE A 366 6.48 6.56 10.94
C ILE A 366 5.67 6.04 9.75
N GLY A 367 4.57 6.70 9.44
CA GLY A 367 3.72 6.35 8.32
C GLY A 367 3.03 4.99 8.50
N GLU A 368 2.80 4.30 7.40
CA GLU A 368 2.04 3.06 7.41
C GLU A 368 2.78 1.90 8.09
N SER A 369 4.12 1.93 8.12
CA SER A 369 4.92 1.02 8.94
C SER A 369 4.69 1.18 10.44
N SER A 370 4.04 2.26 10.88
CA SER A 370 3.59 2.53 12.25
C SER A 370 2.08 2.37 12.45
N GLY A 371 1.36 1.74 11.51
CA GLY A 371 -0.08 1.53 11.60
C GLY A 371 -0.89 2.82 11.51
N SER A 372 -0.42 3.86 10.80
CA SER A 372 -1.06 5.19 10.79
C SER A 372 -2.32 5.29 9.93
N THR A 373 -2.63 4.32 9.08
CA THR A 373 -3.78 4.38 8.17
C THR A 373 -5.10 4.45 8.93
N ASN A 374 -5.92 5.44 8.60
CA ASN A 374 -7.25 5.60 9.16
C ASN A 374 -8.28 4.82 8.32
N VAL A 375 -8.67 3.65 8.80
CA VAL A 375 -9.52 2.71 8.08
C VAL A 375 -10.99 3.14 7.96
N LEU A 376 -11.45 4.11 8.77
CA LEU A 376 -12.80 4.67 8.68
C LEU A 376 -12.88 5.71 7.55
N THR A 377 -11.89 6.58 7.48
CA THR A 377 -11.86 7.69 6.51
C THR A 377 -11.23 7.30 5.18
N GLY A 378 -10.58 6.13 5.12
CA GLY A 378 -9.79 5.71 3.96
C GLY A 378 -8.61 6.65 3.69
N SER A 379 -8.04 7.27 4.74
CA SER A 379 -6.92 8.20 4.66
C SER A 379 -5.65 7.58 5.25
N GLY A 380 -4.50 7.90 4.69
CA GLY A 380 -3.21 7.42 5.17
C GLY A 380 -2.09 8.43 4.93
N VAL A 381 -2.22 9.29 3.93
CA VAL A 381 -1.14 10.22 3.53
C VAL A 381 -0.96 11.36 4.52
N ASP A 382 -2.06 11.96 4.96
CA ASP A 382 -2.04 13.04 5.96
C ASP A 382 -1.57 12.54 7.33
N GLU A 383 -2.02 11.33 7.69
CA GLU A 383 -1.59 10.61 8.87
C GLU A 383 -0.10 10.27 8.82
N ALA A 384 0.36 9.77 7.69
CA ALA A 384 1.77 9.43 7.47
C ALA A 384 2.65 10.69 7.59
N TRP A 385 2.32 11.75 6.86
CA TRP A 385 3.03 13.03 6.93
C TRP A 385 3.11 13.57 8.36
N THR A 386 1.98 13.63 9.04
CA THR A 386 1.90 14.14 10.42
C THR A 386 2.74 13.32 11.40
N SER A 387 2.77 11.98 11.24
CA SER A 387 3.61 11.13 12.08
C SER A 387 5.11 11.42 11.89
N GLY A 388 5.52 11.73 10.67
CA GLY A 388 6.88 12.18 10.36
C GLY A 388 7.22 13.52 11.01
N VAL A 389 6.31 14.50 10.89
CA VAL A 389 6.47 15.82 11.55
C VAL A 389 6.65 15.66 13.05
N GLN A 390 5.78 14.88 13.71
CA GLN A 390 5.85 14.65 15.15
C GLN A 390 7.16 13.97 15.58
N LEU A 391 7.66 13.00 14.79
CA LEU A 391 8.96 12.40 15.08
C LEU A 391 10.10 13.41 14.94
N ALA A 392 10.06 14.26 13.90
CA ALA A 392 11.10 15.28 13.71
C ALA A 392 11.14 16.28 14.88
N GLU A 393 9.98 16.73 15.34
CA GLU A 393 9.88 17.61 16.51
C GLU A 393 10.48 16.97 17.77
N GLY A 394 10.13 15.69 18.04
CA GLY A 394 10.69 14.94 19.16
C GLY A 394 12.20 14.71 19.03
N VAL A 395 12.71 14.41 17.83
CA VAL A 395 14.14 14.26 17.55
C VAL A 395 14.89 15.56 17.79
N LEU A 396 14.37 16.68 17.34
CA LEU A 396 14.96 18.01 17.57
C LEU A 396 15.01 18.36 19.05
N GLU A 397 13.96 18.03 19.83
CA GLU A 397 13.96 18.19 21.28
C GLU A 397 15.10 17.40 21.93
N LEU A 398 15.23 16.10 21.58
CA LEU A 398 16.28 15.25 22.14
C LEU A 398 17.68 15.71 21.76
N LEU A 399 17.90 16.12 20.50
CA LEU A 399 19.18 16.64 20.03
C LEU A 399 19.59 17.90 20.77
N ARG A 400 18.69 18.88 20.93
CA ARG A 400 18.93 20.11 21.67
C ARG A 400 19.19 19.88 23.16
N ALA A 401 18.56 18.84 23.73
CA ALA A 401 18.77 18.44 25.12
C ALA A 401 20.02 17.55 25.31
N GLY A 402 20.74 17.22 24.23
CA GLY A 402 21.91 16.32 24.28
C GLY A 402 21.57 14.88 24.68
N LYS A 403 20.29 14.47 24.59
CA LYS A 403 19.82 13.14 24.97
C LYS A 403 20.05 12.13 23.85
N SER A 404 20.25 10.86 24.22
CA SER A 404 20.36 9.74 23.29
C SER A 404 18.97 9.22 22.86
N PHE A 405 18.92 8.50 21.73
CA PHE A 405 17.70 7.93 21.18
C PHE A 405 17.38 6.55 21.80
N THR A 406 17.25 6.53 23.14
CA THR A 406 16.74 5.35 23.84
C THR A 406 15.24 5.22 23.67
N ARG A 407 14.71 4.01 23.87
CA ARG A 407 13.27 3.75 23.87
C ARG A 407 12.51 4.71 24.79
N GLU A 408 13.02 4.96 25.98
CA GLU A 408 12.40 5.86 26.98
C GLU A 408 12.34 7.30 26.47
N ASN A 409 13.45 7.84 25.97
CA ASN A 409 13.51 9.20 25.46
C ASN A 409 12.62 9.38 24.23
N LEU A 410 12.63 8.43 23.29
CA LEU A 410 11.78 8.46 22.10
C LEU A 410 10.30 8.30 22.46
N ALA A 411 9.97 7.46 23.46
CA ALA A 411 8.61 7.33 23.94
C ALA A 411 8.09 8.65 24.53
N GLN A 412 8.91 9.35 25.30
CA GLN A 412 8.56 10.64 25.86
C GLN A 412 8.43 11.74 24.81
N ALA A 413 9.38 11.85 23.88
CA ALA A 413 9.45 12.94 22.91
C ALA A 413 8.53 12.75 21.70
N TYR A 414 8.35 11.53 21.21
CA TYR A 414 7.56 11.24 20.01
C TYR A 414 6.25 10.48 20.31
N GLU A 415 6.32 9.32 21.01
CA GLU A 415 5.14 8.49 21.20
C GLU A 415 4.09 9.21 22.03
N ALA A 416 4.48 9.90 23.10
CA ALA A 416 3.56 10.67 23.95
C ALA A 416 2.86 11.78 23.14
N GLN A 417 3.59 12.51 22.29
CA GLN A 417 3.02 13.52 21.39
C GLN A 417 2.00 12.90 20.43
N ARG A 418 2.34 11.77 19.80
CA ARG A 418 1.41 11.04 18.92
C ARG A 418 0.15 10.61 19.65
N ARG A 419 0.27 10.07 20.88
CA ARG A 419 -0.87 9.67 21.73
C ARG A 419 -1.78 10.84 22.12
N ALA A 420 -1.24 12.04 22.27
CA ALA A 420 -2.01 13.25 22.57
C ALA A 420 -2.64 13.89 21.33
N SER A 421 -2.23 13.51 20.13
CA SER A 421 -2.60 14.17 18.87
C SER A 421 -3.97 13.74 18.32
N TRP A 422 -4.38 14.38 17.22
CA TRP A 422 -5.57 14.00 16.46
C TRP A 422 -5.41 12.61 15.80
N LEU A 423 -4.18 12.18 15.48
CA LEU A 423 -3.91 10.86 14.92
C LEU A 423 -4.45 9.74 15.82
N GLU A 424 -4.10 9.77 17.09
CA GLU A 424 -4.57 8.78 18.08
C GLU A 424 -6.08 8.86 18.28
N ARG A 425 -6.65 10.08 18.38
CA ARG A 425 -8.09 10.23 18.55
C ARG A 425 -8.89 9.63 17.40
N GLU A 426 -8.49 9.91 16.17
CA GLU A 426 -9.15 9.38 14.97
C GLU A 426 -8.89 7.88 14.79
N ALA A 427 -7.68 7.39 15.09
CA ALA A 427 -7.36 5.97 15.05
C ALA A 427 -8.22 5.14 16.02
N ARG A 428 -8.45 5.64 17.25
CA ARG A 428 -9.34 4.98 18.23
C ARG A 428 -10.80 4.95 17.76
N ILE A 429 -11.29 6.01 17.13
CA ILE A 429 -12.62 6.03 16.54
C ILE A 429 -12.73 4.98 15.43
N ALA A 430 -11.72 4.87 14.59
CA ALA A 430 -11.69 3.97 13.44
C ALA A 430 -11.47 2.49 13.81
N GLU A 431 -10.90 2.21 14.98
CA GLU A 431 -10.34 0.90 15.38
C GLU A 431 -11.24 -0.30 15.07
N LYS A 432 -12.54 -0.16 15.29
CA LYS A 432 -13.54 -1.24 15.15
C LYS A 432 -14.49 -1.03 13.96
N SER A 433 -14.23 -0.03 13.12
CA SER A 433 -15.17 0.38 12.06
C SER A 433 -15.39 -0.70 10.99
N ARG A 434 -14.44 -1.60 10.81
CA ARG A 434 -14.49 -2.67 9.79
C ARG A 434 -15.06 -4.00 10.28
N ASP A 435 -15.26 -4.17 11.59
CA ASP A 435 -15.67 -5.46 12.18
C ASP A 435 -16.98 -6.02 11.60
N GLY A 436 -17.90 -5.15 11.19
CA GLY A 436 -19.18 -5.55 10.62
C GLY A 436 -19.10 -6.26 9.26
N PHE A 437 -18.02 -6.02 8.50
CA PHE A 437 -17.87 -6.59 7.15
C PHE A 437 -17.72 -8.12 7.14
N GLN A 438 -17.30 -8.72 8.24
CA GLN A 438 -17.27 -10.17 8.38
C GLN A 438 -18.66 -10.84 8.31
N ARG A 439 -19.71 -10.04 8.50
CA ARG A 439 -21.12 -10.48 8.37
C ARG A 439 -21.75 -10.02 7.07
N GLY A 440 -20.93 -9.53 6.13
CA GLY A 440 -21.34 -9.03 4.83
C GLY A 440 -21.33 -7.50 4.73
N VAL A 441 -21.41 -7.01 3.51
CA VAL A 441 -21.23 -5.59 3.18
C VAL A 441 -22.27 -4.67 3.84
N VAL A 442 -23.53 -5.10 3.91
CA VAL A 442 -24.61 -4.27 4.51
C VAL A 442 -24.33 -4.06 6.01
N THR A 443 -24.03 -5.13 6.74
CA THR A 443 -23.67 -5.05 8.16
C THR A 443 -22.40 -4.22 8.36
N GLY A 444 -21.44 -4.34 7.46
CA GLY A 444 -20.21 -3.54 7.45
C GLY A 444 -20.47 -2.05 7.31
N LEU A 445 -21.27 -1.66 6.32
CA LEU A 445 -21.61 -0.23 6.08
C LEU A 445 -22.39 0.36 7.27
N ILE A 446 -23.35 -0.39 7.82
CA ILE A 446 -24.07 0.04 9.03
C ILE A 446 -23.10 0.14 10.21
N GLY A 447 -22.19 -0.83 10.37
CA GLY A 447 -21.16 -0.83 11.41
C GLY A 447 -20.24 0.40 11.33
N MET A 448 -19.79 0.76 10.12
CA MET A 448 -19.01 1.98 9.89
C MET A 448 -19.80 3.23 10.31
N ALA A 449 -21.06 3.35 9.90
CA ALA A 449 -21.90 4.50 10.25
C ALA A 449 -22.12 4.59 11.76
N VAL A 450 -22.43 3.47 12.42
CA VAL A 450 -22.58 3.39 13.89
C VAL A 450 -21.28 3.80 14.61
N THR A 451 -20.15 3.26 14.15
CA THR A 451 -18.83 3.58 14.74
C THR A 451 -18.50 5.07 14.58
N ALA A 452 -18.73 5.63 13.38
CA ALA A 452 -18.51 7.05 13.12
C ALA A 452 -19.42 7.94 13.99
N PHE A 453 -20.72 7.65 14.04
CA PHE A 453 -21.70 8.43 14.81
C PHE A 453 -21.44 8.36 16.32
N THR A 454 -21.07 7.19 16.84
CA THR A 454 -20.82 6.98 18.27
C THR A 454 -19.38 7.32 18.69
N LYS A 455 -18.56 7.83 17.75
CA LYS A 455 -17.13 8.13 17.96
C LYS A 455 -16.37 6.92 18.54
N GLY A 456 -16.60 5.74 17.96
CA GLY A 456 -15.93 4.49 18.32
C GLY A 456 -16.50 3.76 19.55
N ARG A 457 -17.53 4.31 20.23
CA ARG A 457 -18.10 3.70 21.45
C ARG A 457 -18.86 2.39 21.15
N LEU A 458 -19.52 2.31 20.02
CA LEU A 458 -20.25 1.13 19.58
C LEU A 458 -19.65 0.62 18.25
N SER A 459 -19.60 -0.70 18.11
CA SER A 459 -19.21 -1.38 16.88
C SER A 459 -20.09 -2.59 16.65
N LEU A 460 -20.22 -3.02 15.39
CA LEU A 460 -20.90 -4.23 15.01
C LEU A 460 -19.87 -5.26 14.55
N GLY A 461 -19.89 -6.46 15.14
CA GLY A 461 -19.00 -7.55 14.74
C GLY A 461 -17.95 -7.92 15.80
N SER A 462 -16.96 -8.70 15.38
CA SER A 462 -15.89 -9.22 16.21
C SER A 462 -14.53 -9.00 15.53
N HIS A 463 -13.44 -9.18 16.29
CA HIS A 463 -12.10 -9.10 15.72
C HIS A 463 -11.91 -10.17 14.62
N PRO A 464 -11.36 -9.81 13.44
CA PRO A 464 -11.25 -10.73 12.32
C PRO A 464 -10.21 -11.84 12.55
N ALA A 465 -10.43 -13.00 11.91
CA ALA A 465 -9.39 -13.99 11.69
C ALA A 465 -8.34 -13.49 10.68
N ARG A 466 -7.23 -14.19 10.55
CA ARG A 466 -6.19 -13.87 9.55
C ARG A 466 -6.74 -13.97 8.12
N PRO A 467 -6.22 -13.20 7.15
CA PRO A 467 -6.74 -13.21 5.78
C PRO A 467 -6.83 -14.59 5.14
N GLY A 468 -5.77 -15.40 5.24
CA GLY A 468 -5.75 -16.75 4.67
C GLY A 468 -6.77 -17.72 5.28
N GLU A 469 -7.13 -17.52 6.54
CA GLU A 469 -8.12 -18.36 7.25
C GLU A 469 -9.57 -18.04 6.87
N ARG A 470 -9.81 -16.91 6.25
CA ARG A 470 -11.16 -16.44 5.84
C ARG A 470 -11.55 -16.85 4.44
N ILE A 471 -10.59 -17.28 3.63
CA ILE A 471 -10.82 -17.66 2.25
C ILE A 471 -11.62 -18.97 2.21
N VAL A 472 -12.73 -18.95 1.52
CA VAL A 472 -13.56 -20.13 1.31
C VAL A 472 -13.08 -20.95 0.11
N SER A 473 -13.47 -22.23 0.02
CA SER A 473 -13.15 -23.04 -1.17
C SER A 473 -13.87 -22.51 -2.42
N PRO A 474 -13.35 -22.76 -3.63
CA PRO A 474 -14.04 -22.41 -4.87
C PRO A 474 -15.46 -22.96 -4.94
N ASP A 475 -15.68 -24.20 -4.50
CA ASP A 475 -17.01 -24.84 -4.48
C ASP A 475 -18.00 -24.08 -3.57
N GLN A 476 -17.51 -23.53 -2.49
CA GLN A 476 -18.33 -22.76 -1.56
C GLN A 476 -18.61 -21.36 -2.10
N PHE A 477 -17.60 -20.70 -2.66
CA PHE A 477 -17.73 -19.34 -3.20
C PHE A 477 -18.65 -19.28 -4.41
N TYR A 478 -18.48 -20.21 -5.36
CA TYR A 478 -19.27 -20.25 -6.60
C TYR A 478 -20.56 -21.08 -6.49
N ARG A 479 -20.92 -21.52 -5.27
CA ARG A 479 -22.15 -22.29 -5.03
C ARG A 479 -23.38 -21.59 -5.62
N GLY A 480 -24.16 -22.36 -6.40
CA GLY A 480 -25.36 -21.88 -7.07
C GLY A 480 -25.14 -21.24 -8.44
N LYS A 481 -23.86 -21.08 -8.84
CA LYS A 481 -23.47 -20.70 -10.22
C LYS A 481 -22.76 -21.86 -10.92
N LEU A 482 -21.80 -22.48 -10.25
CA LEU A 482 -21.02 -23.61 -10.76
C LEU A 482 -21.12 -24.81 -9.79
N GLY A 483 -21.13 -26.00 -10.34
CA GLY A 483 -21.05 -27.26 -9.57
C GLY A 483 -19.59 -27.69 -9.35
N PRO A 484 -19.31 -28.50 -8.30
CA PRO A 484 -17.94 -28.97 -8.03
C PRO A 484 -17.25 -29.66 -9.21
N PRO A 485 -17.92 -30.51 -10.03
CA PRO A 485 -17.28 -31.11 -11.21
C PRO A 485 -16.87 -30.08 -12.27
N GLN A 486 -17.65 -29.02 -12.45
CA GLN A 486 -17.32 -27.94 -13.39
C GLN A 486 -16.09 -27.15 -12.93
N ILE A 487 -16.05 -26.82 -11.63
CA ILE A 487 -14.90 -26.12 -11.03
C ILE A 487 -13.64 -26.95 -11.16
N ALA A 488 -13.71 -28.25 -10.84
CA ALA A 488 -12.58 -29.18 -10.97
C ALA A 488 -12.09 -29.29 -12.43
N SER A 489 -13.02 -29.33 -13.40
CA SER A 489 -12.68 -29.34 -14.83
C SER A 489 -11.96 -28.07 -15.25
N ILE A 490 -12.48 -26.90 -14.84
CA ILE A 490 -11.86 -25.59 -15.12
C ILE A 490 -10.46 -25.52 -14.49
N GLN A 491 -10.31 -25.93 -13.24
CA GLN A 491 -9.00 -25.97 -12.55
C GLN A 491 -8.00 -26.85 -13.29
N HIS A 492 -8.43 -28.03 -13.73
CA HIS A 492 -7.56 -28.91 -14.50
C HIS A 492 -7.13 -28.29 -15.82
N GLN A 493 -8.08 -27.72 -16.58
CA GLN A 493 -7.78 -27.04 -17.85
C GLN A 493 -6.83 -25.86 -17.67
N CYS A 494 -7.02 -25.04 -16.63
CA CYS A 494 -6.14 -23.92 -16.31
C CYS A 494 -4.73 -24.39 -15.94
N ASN A 495 -4.62 -25.45 -15.14
CA ASN A 495 -3.32 -26.01 -14.75
C ASN A 495 -2.54 -26.57 -15.96
N VAL A 496 -3.21 -27.23 -16.90
CA VAL A 496 -2.58 -27.76 -18.12
C VAL A 496 -2.27 -26.66 -19.13
N GLY A 497 -3.20 -25.70 -19.30
CA GLY A 497 -3.09 -24.63 -20.30
C GLY A 497 -2.31 -23.41 -19.82
N GLY A 498 -1.92 -23.34 -18.55
CA GLY A 498 -1.24 -22.16 -17.96
C GLY A 498 -2.09 -20.90 -17.95
N THR A 499 -3.43 -21.03 -17.98
CA THR A 499 -4.36 -19.91 -18.02
C THR A 499 -4.81 -19.50 -16.60
N SER A 500 -5.33 -18.26 -16.47
CA SER A 500 -5.82 -17.73 -15.21
C SER A 500 -7.08 -18.48 -14.73
N LEU A 501 -7.01 -19.10 -13.57
CA LEU A 501 -8.17 -19.72 -12.95
C LEU A 501 -9.25 -18.70 -12.61
N HIS A 502 -8.85 -17.52 -12.11
CA HIS A 502 -9.77 -16.42 -11.80
C HIS A 502 -10.60 -16.03 -13.03
N ASP A 503 -9.95 -15.77 -14.17
CA ASP A 503 -10.64 -15.33 -15.37
C ASP A 503 -11.57 -16.41 -15.92
N SER A 504 -11.12 -17.67 -15.94
CA SER A 504 -11.92 -18.80 -16.40
C SER A 504 -13.16 -19.05 -15.53
N LEU A 505 -13.06 -18.88 -14.21
CA LEU A 505 -14.20 -18.98 -13.30
C LEU A 505 -15.15 -17.78 -13.45
N MET A 506 -14.64 -16.57 -13.69
CA MET A 506 -15.47 -15.41 -13.97
C MET A 506 -16.27 -15.60 -15.26
N ASP A 507 -15.63 -16.05 -16.34
CA ASP A 507 -16.30 -16.36 -17.60
C ASP A 507 -17.43 -17.38 -17.41
N ALA A 508 -17.15 -18.47 -16.72
CA ALA A 508 -18.13 -19.51 -16.42
C ALA A 508 -19.30 -19.00 -15.53
N CYS A 509 -19.07 -17.95 -14.74
CA CYS A 509 -20.07 -17.30 -13.91
C CYS A 509 -20.88 -16.21 -14.62
N GLY A 510 -20.63 -15.96 -15.91
CA GLY A 510 -21.40 -15.03 -16.73
C GLY A 510 -20.84 -13.60 -16.76
N TRP A 511 -19.60 -13.39 -16.32
CA TRP A 511 -18.92 -12.12 -16.57
C TRP A 511 -18.60 -12.01 -18.07
N PRO A 512 -18.87 -10.86 -18.70
CA PRO A 512 -18.58 -10.71 -20.12
C PRO A 512 -17.07 -10.74 -20.40
N ALA A 513 -16.69 -11.19 -21.58
CA ALA A 513 -15.33 -11.08 -22.05
C ALA A 513 -14.95 -9.59 -22.20
N ILE A 514 -13.72 -9.27 -21.85
CA ILE A 514 -13.18 -7.92 -22.06
C ILE A 514 -12.72 -7.80 -23.50
N ALA A 515 -13.34 -6.90 -24.28
CA ALA A 515 -12.89 -6.55 -25.60
C ALA A 515 -11.71 -5.57 -25.50
N HIS A 516 -10.48 -6.09 -25.62
CA HIS A 516 -9.29 -5.26 -25.56
C HIS A 516 -9.20 -4.35 -26.78
N ASP A 517 -9.02 -3.04 -26.55
CA ASP A 517 -8.88 -2.02 -27.62
C ASP A 517 -7.43 -1.56 -27.83
N GLY A 518 -6.51 -2.08 -27.00
CA GLY A 518 -5.09 -1.72 -27.04
C GLY A 518 -4.76 -0.30 -26.56
N SER A 519 -5.77 0.46 -26.12
CA SER A 519 -5.60 1.84 -25.66
C SER A 519 -5.93 1.99 -24.17
N LEU A 520 -7.14 1.69 -23.76
CA LEU A 520 -7.60 1.73 -22.36
C LEU A 520 -7.85 0.31 -21.82
N LEU A 521 -8.52 -0.51 -22.60
CA LEU A 521 -8.74 -1.91 -22.28
C LEU A 521 -7.58 -2.74 -22.86
N VAL A 522 -6.54 -2.91 -22.05
CA VAL A 522 -5.29 -3.59 -22.44
C VAL A 522 -5.26 -4.97 -21.80
N SER A 523 -4.68 -5.96 -22.49
CA SER A 523 -4.51 -7.29 -21.90
C SER A 523 -3.57 -7.25 -20.69
N HIS A 524 -3.71 -8.21 -19.77
CA HIS A 524 -2.83 -8.26 -18.61
C HIS A 524 -1.33 -8.42 -18.99
N GLN A 525 -1.03 -9.10 -20.08
CA GLN A 525 0.34 -9.25 -20.58
C GLN A 525 0.88 -7.93 -21.13
N ASP A 526 0.10 -7.24 -21.94
CA ASP A 526 0.53 -5.98 -22.56
C ASP A 526 0.66 -4.87 -21.53
N VAL A 527 -0.22 -4.83 -20.52
CA VAL A 527 -0.15 -3.81 -19.48
C VAL A 527 1.12 -3.90 -18.63
N LEU A 528 1.72 -5.09 -18.51
CA LEU A 528 3.01 -5.25 -17.82
C LEU A 528 4.15 -4.49 -18.52
N LEU A 529 3.99 -4.13 -19.79
CA LEU A 529 4.94 -3.30 -20.54
C LEU A 529 4.73 -1.80 -20.31
N MET A 530 3.58 -1.41 -19.76
CA MET A 530 3.17 -0.01 -19.59
C MET A 530 3.46 0.56 -18.18
N GLY A 531 4.39 0.00 -17.44
CA GLY A 531 4.62 0.35 -16.05
C GLY A 531 3.87 -0.58 -15.09
N GLY A 532 3.86 -0.27 -13.82
CA GLY A 532 3.22 -1.10 -12.78
C GLY A 532 4.08 -2.23 -12.26
N LYS A 533 4.97 -2.80 -13.05
CA LYS A 533 5.94 -3.81 -12.62
C LYS A 533 7.22 -3.18 -12.09
N VAL A 534 7.92 -3.91 -11.23
CA VAL A 534 9.23 -3.50 -10.72
C VAL A 534 10.30 -3.74 -11.79
N GLN A 535 11.07 -2.72 -12.09
CA GLN A 535 12.26 -2.85 -12.93
C GLN A 535 13.44 -3.25 -12.04
N ALA A 536 13.59 -4.54 -11.78
CA ALA A 536 14.69 -5.05 -10.97
C ALA A 536 15.96 -5.20 -11.84
N PRO A 537 17.05 -4.48 -11.51
CA PRO A 537 18.31 -4.67 -12.22
C PRO A 537 18.89 -6.07 -11.99
N ALA A 538 19.75 -6.54 -12.89
CA ALA A 538 20.52 -7.76 -12.70
C ALA A 538 21.44 -7.65 -11.46
N GLY A 539 21.84 -8.79 -10.91
CA GLY A 539 22.74 -8.83 -9.76
C GLY A 539 22.08 -8.65 -8.39
N TYR A 540 20.77 -8.72 -8.31
CA TYR A 540 20.03 -8.73 -7.04
C TYR A 540 19.26 -10.04 -6.88
N ALA A 541 19.18 -10.52 -5.65
CA ALA A 541 18.40 -11.69 -5.28
C ALA A 541 16.89 -11.43 -5.43
N ASP A 542 16.11 -12.49 -5.64
CA ASP A 542 14.65 -12.39 -5.68
C ASP A 542 14.09 -11.90 -4.33
N HIS A 543 13.18 -10.93 -4.38
CA HIS A 543 12.55 -10.34 -3.20
C HIS A 543 11.37 -11.17 -2.66
N VAL A 544 10.87 -12.14 -3.44
CA VAL A 544 9.89 -13.14 -2.99
C VAL A 544 10.61 -14.47 -2.82
N ARG A 545 10.60 -14.99 -1.59
CA ARG A 545 11.24 -16.26 -1.26
C ARG A 545 10.30 -17.15 -0.47
N PHE A 546 10.37 -18.44 -0.72
CA PHE A 546 9.70 -19.47 0.07
C PHE A 546 10.69 -20.02 1.09
N ARG A 547 10.37 -19.95 2.39
CA ARG A 547 11.26 -20.40 3.48
C ARG A 547 11.48 -21.89 3.45
N ASP A 548 10.37 -22.62 3.34
CA ASP A 548 10.33 -24.07 3.27
C ASP A 548 9.57 -24.50 2.01
N LEU A 549 10.29 -25.16 1.10
CA LEU A 549 9.78 -25.59 -0.18
C LEU A 549 8.87 -26.82 -0.05
N GLU A 550 9.06 -27.66 0.99
CA GLU A 550 8.20 -28.82 1.24
C GLU A 550 6.82 -28.35 1.69
N VAL A 551 6.77 -27.39 2.61
CA VAL A 551 5.51 -26.75 3.04
C VAL A 551 4.80 -26.13 1.84
N CYS A 552 5.51 -25.45 0.95
CA CYS A 552 4.93 -24.94 -0.29
C CYS A 552 4.43 -26.05 -1.22
N GLY A 553 5.18 -27.14 -1.35
CA GLY A 553 4.78 -28.29 -2.17
C GLY A 553 3.47 -28.91 -1.70
N GLN A 554 3.29 -29.04 -0.39
CA GLN A 554 2.11 -29.62 0.25
C GLN A 554 0.91 -28.64 0.36
N CYS A 555 1.12 -27.34 0.18
CA CYS A 555 0.07 -26.32 0.27
C CYS A 555 -1.00 -26.55 -0.80
N GLY A 556 -2.22 -26.91 -0.39
CA GLY A 556 -3.33 -27.22 -1.30
C GLY A 556 -3.96 -25.98 -1.94
N THR A 557 -3.95 -24.84 -1.23
CA THR A 557 -4.63 -23.61 -1.68
C THR A 557 -3.80 -22.79 -2.64
N LYS A 558 -2.49 -22.71 -2.44
CA LYS A 558 -1.55 -21.87 -3.19
C LYS A 558 -2.08 -20.44 -3.43
N LEU A 559 -2.63 -19.83 -2.39
CA LEU A 559 -3.24 -18.49 -2.46
C LEU A 559 -2.28 -17.43 -3.01
N CYS A 560 -0.97 -17.57 -2.79
CA CYS A 560 0.03 -16.69 -3.36
C CYS A 560 -0.01 -16.63 -4.90
N VAL A 561 -0.44 -17.70 -5.56
CA VAL A 561 -0.67 -17.73 -7.03
C VAL A 561 -1.96 -17.01 -7.36
N GLU A 562 -3.07 -17.38 -6.71
CA GLU A 562 -4.42 -16.88 -7.02
C GLU A 562 -4.61 -15.39 -6.66
N MET A 563 -3.76 -14.84 -5.79
CA MET A 563 -3.80 -13.43 -5.36
C MET A 563 -2.74 -12.56 -6.05
N CYS A 564 -1.93 -13.15 -6.94
CA CYS A 564 -0.82 -12.44 -7.56
C CYS A 564 -1.30 -11.44 -8.62
N SER A 565 -1.23 -10.14 -8.31
CA SER A 565 -1.68 -9.07 -9.22
C SER A 565 -0.90 -8.97 -10.53
N GLY A 566 0.38 -9.36 -10.51
CA GLY A 566 1.24 -9.37 -11.69
C GLY A 566 1.31 -10.72 -12.39
N GLN A 567 0.62 -11.76 -11.85
CA GLN A 567 0.78 -13.16 -12.29
C GLN A 567 2.26 -13.61 -12.29
N ALA A 568 3.03 -13.04 -11.37
CA ALA A 568 4.45 -13.32 -11.20
C ALA A 568 4.71 -14.65 -10.46
N ILE A 569 3.72 -15.10 -9.66
CA ILE A 569 3.78 -16.40 -8.99
C ILE A 569 2.86 -17.34 -9.73
N THR A 570 3.41 -18.43 -10.26
CA THR A 570 2.68 -19.40 -11.06
C THR A 570 2.73 -20.80 -10.45
N ARG A 571 1.69 -21.60 -10.70
CA ARG A 571 1.67 -22.99 -10.24
C ARG A 571 2.77 -23.79 -10.93
N SER A 572 3.45 -24.63 -10.16
CA SER A 572 4.23 -25.75 -10.70
C SER A 572 3.35 -27.00 -10.74
N LEU A 573 3.56 -27.87 -11.70
CA LEU A 573 2.87 -29.18 -11.78
C LEU A 573 3.23 -30.03 -10.56
N GLU A 574 4.50 -30.00 -10.17
CA GLU A 574 5.03 -30.68 -8.99
C GLU A 574 5.88 -29.69 -8.19
N GLY A 575 5.67 -29.63 -6.87
CA GLY A 575 6.49 -28.85 -5.96
C GLY A 575 6.00 -27.40 -5.68
N PRO A 576 6.89 -26.52 -5.26
CA PRO A 576 6.57 -25.14 -4.89
C PRO A 576 6.22 -24.29 -6.11
N PRO A 577 5.48 -23.18 -5.92
CA PRO A 577 5.23 -22.22 -7.00
C PRO A 577 6.52 -21.63 -7.57
N ASN A 578 6.48 -21.28 -8.87
CA ASN A 578 7.56 -20.52 -9.51
C ASN A 578 7.35 -19.03 -9.30
N PHE A 579 8.44 -18.28 -9.15
CA PHE A 579 8.42 -16.83 -9.09
C PHE A 579 9.18 -16.22 -10.29
N ASP A 580 8.50 -15.32 -11.00
CA ASP A 580 9.06 -14.53 -12.10
C ASP A 580 9.08 -13.05 -11.67
N ARG A 581 10.24 -12.56 -11.24
CA ARG A 581 10.38 -11.17 -10.77
C ARG A 581 10.06 -10.12 -11.83
N GLU A 582 10.24 -10.46 -13.12
CA GLU A 582 9.99 -9.53 -14.23
C GLU A 582 8.50 -9.21 -14.43
N LYS A 583 7.61 -10.02 -13.84
CA LYS A 583 6.16 -9.78 -13.82
C LYS A 583 5.69 -9.19 -12.49
N CYS A 584 6.56 -9.10 -11.49
CA CYS A 584 6.16 -8.65 -10.17
C CYS A 584 5.87 -7.14 -10.16
N VAL A 585 4.73 -6.77 -9.58
CA VAL A 585 4.29 -5.38 -9.39
C VAL A 585 4.54 -4.87 -7.97
N PHE A 586 5.29 -5.61 -7.17
CA PHE A 586 5.66 -5.29 -5.81
C PHE A 586 4.47 -4.92 -4.90
N CYS A 587 3.31 -5.54 -5.11
CA CYS A 587 2.09 -5.22 -4.35
C CYS A 587 2.06 -5.83 -2.95
N GLY A 588 2.81 -6.90 -2.68
CA GLY A 588 2.88 -7.59 -1.39
C GLY A 588 1.67 -8.49 -1.06
N ALA A 589 0.71 -8.68 -1.97
CA ALA A 589 -0.48 -9.49 -1.73
C ALA A 589 -0.16 -10.95 -1.39
N CYS A 590 0.88 -11.51 -1.98
CA CYS A 590 1.33 -12.88 -1.75
C CYS A 590 1.76 -13.11 -0.29
N MET A 591 2.32 -12.09 0.37
CA MET A 591 2.81 -12.18 1.74
C MET A 591 1.66 -12.40 2.73
N TRP A 592 0.66 -11.50 2.73
CA TRP A 592 -0.40 -11.54 3.74
C TRP A 592 -1.54 -12.53 3.40
N ASN A 593 -1.54 -13.09 2.20
CA ASN A 593 -2.43 -14.19 1.82
C ASN A 593 -1.80 -15.58 2.00
N CYS A 594 -0.52 -15.70 2.35
CA CYS A 594 0.10 -17.00 2.60
C CYS A 594 -0.50 -17.63 3.87
N PRO A 595 -1.24 -18.75 3.79
CA PRO A 595 -1.84 -19.39 4.96
C PRO A 595 -0.83 -20.22 5.76
N GLU A 596 0.27 -20.59 5.11
CA GLU A 596 1.29 -21.48 5.68
C GLU A 596 2.29 -20.68 6.53
N SER A 597 2.68 -21.25 7.63
CA SER A 597 3.70 -20.68 8.51
C SER A 597 4.78 -21.69 8.88
N VAL A 598 6.00 -21.19 9.00
CA VAL A 598 7.15 -21.96 9.48
C VAL A 598 7.69 -21.22 10.69
N GLU A 599 7.79 -21.90 11.82
CA GLU A 599 8.24 -21.30 13.10
C GLU A 599 7.46 -20.02 13.49
N GLY A 600 6.15 -20.03 13.24
CA GLY A 600 5.26 -18.89 13.54
C GLY A 600 5.38 -17.70 12.59
N ARG A 601 6.14 -17.81 11.50
CA ARG A 601 6.30 -16.77 10.47
C ARG A 601 5.67 -17.24 9.14
N PRO A 602 5.12 -16.33 8.33
CA PRO A 602 4.64 -16.68 7.00
C PRO A 602 5.72 -17.41 6.19
N ASN A 603 5.35 -18.51 5.54
CA ASN A 603 6.30 -19.26 4.73
C ASN A 603 6.80 -18.48 3.51
N LEU A 604 5.97 -17.56 2.97
CA LEU A 604 6.40 -16.63 1.95
C LEU A 604 7.06 -15.41 2.60
N GLN A 605 8.33 -15.20 2.32
CA GLN A 605 9.09 -14.03 2.73
C GLN A 605 9.09 -12.98 1.62
N PHE A 606 8.77 -11.73 1.98
CA PHE A 606 8.81 -10.58 1.09
C PHE A 606 9.92 -9.63 1.55
N ARG A 607 10.94 -9.43 0.72
CA ARG A 607 12.13 -8.61 1.02
C ARG A 607 12.07 -7.27 0.29
N ALA A 608 13.03 -6.41 0.56
CA ALA A 608 13.10 -5.09 -0.08
C ALA A 608 13.15 -5.20 -1.61
N GLY A 609 13.98 -6.09 -2.13
CA GLY A 609 14.29 -6.13 -3.56
C GLY A 609 15.00 -4.86 -4.03
N ALA A 610 15.31 -4.80 -5.31
CA ALA A 610 15.87 -3.63 -5.96
C ALA A 610 14.93 -3.11 -7.06
N GLY A 611 15.19 -1.91 -7.56
CA GLY A 611 14.39 -1.27 -8.59
C GLY A 611 13.06 -0.71 -8.09
N GLY A 612 12.30 -0.12 -8.98
CA GLY A 612 11.01 0.54 -8.70
C GLY A 612 10.06 0.49 -9.87
N LEU A 613 8.93 1.17 -9.73
CA LEU A 613 7.99 1.37 -10.83
C LEU A 613 8.55 2.41 -11.80
N HIS A 614 8.10 2.36 -13.06
CA HIS A 614 8.62 3.25 -14.11
C HIS A 614 8.23 4.70 -14.01
N SER A 615 7.21 5.04 -13.25
CA SER A 615 6.58 6.34 -13.36
C SER A 615 6.18 6.90 -12.00
N ALA A 616 6.49 8.16 -11.79
CA ALA A 616 5.99 8.93 -10.66
C ALA A 616 4.50 9.33 -10.79
N GLU A 617 3.86 9.06 -11.93
CA GLU A 617 2.43 9.26 -12.12
C GLU A 617 1.59 8.12 -11.53
N ASN A 618 2.20 6.98 -11.26
CA ASN A 618 1.51 5.80 -10.70
C ASN A 618 0.91 6.04 -9.34
#